data_397cd0e43aaecad9c21055bafc6ce30a
#
_entry.id   397cd0e43aaecad9c21055bafc6ce30a
#
_cell.length_a   1.000
_cell.length_b   1.000
_cell.length_c   1.000
_cell.angle_alpha   90.00
_cell.angle_beta   90.00
_cell.angle_gamma   90.00
#
_symmetry.space_group_name_H-M   'P 1'
#
loop_
_entity.id
_entity.type
_entity.pdbx_description
1 polymer ?
#
loop_
_entity_poly.entity_id
_entity_poly.type
_entity_poly.pdbx_seq_one_letter_code
_entity_poly.pdbx_strand_id
1 'polypeptide(L)'
;FYTSYNLPVSIIRPFNTFGPRQSLRAVIPTIITQALSNNKTIKLGNTYSTRNFNFISDTVNGFISTIGKKNIFGEVINIGSNYDISIKDTASEIFKLMKKKVNITEENFRKRPEKSEVEVLKASGLKAKKFLNWSPKFKGKAGFLKALEKTIKWYSIEDNKKKFKNNIYNF
;
A
#
# COMPACT_ATOMS: atom_id res chain seq x y z
N PHE A 1 -15.43 18.70 -15.38
CA PHE A 1 -16.06 18.09 -16.59
C PHE A 1 -17.48 17.64 -16.30
N TYR A 2 -17.76 16.89 -15.22
CA TYR A 2 -19.14 16.54 -14.86
C TYR A 2 -20.00 17.80 -14.66
N THR A 3 -19.53 18.73 -13.84
CA THR A 3 -20.26 19.97 -13.50
C THR A 3 -20.48 20.88 -14.72
N SER A 4 -19.50 20.96 -15.63
CA SER A 4 -19.54 21.92 -16.74
C SER A 4 -20.16 21.35 -18.01
N TYR A 5 -20.04 20.05 -18.22
CA TYR A 5 -20.41 19.41 -19.50
C TYR A 5 -21.31 18.18 -19.33
N ASN A 6 -21.77 17.89 -18.12
CA ASN A 6 -22.53 16.68 -17.79
C ASN A 6 -21.85 15.37 -18.25
N LEU A 7 -20.50 15.40 -18.36
CA LEU A 7 -19.76 14.20 -18.74
C LEU A 7 -19.91 13.13 -17.65
N PRO A 8 -20.35 11.90 -17.98
CA PRO A 8 -20.65 10.86 -17.00
C PRO A 8 -19.37 10.23 -16.45
N VAL A 9 -18.62 10.97 -15.65
CA VAL A 9 -17.33 10.57 -15.05
C VAL A 9 -17.41 10.48 -13.53
N SER A 10 -16.59 9.60 -12.97
CA SER A 10 -16.37 9.45 -11.53
C SER A 10 -14.89 9.36 -11.25
N ILE A 11 -14.45 9.81 -10.07
CA ILE A 11 -13.06 9.75 -9.66
C ILE A 11 -12.91 8.69 -8.58
N ILE A 12 -12.11 7.67 -8.85
CA ILE A 12 -11.74 6.67 -7.86
C ILE A 12 -10.33 6.97 -7.37
N ARG A 13 -10.16 7.09 -6.04
CA ARG A 13 -8.89 7.35 -5.38
C ARG A 13 -8.45 6.11 -4.59
N PRO A 14 -7.66 5.20 -5.18
CA PRO A 14 -7.09 4.09 -4.43
C PRO A 14 -6.02 4.63 -3.47
N PHE A 15 -6.06 4.15 -2.23
CA PHE A 15 -5.00 4.42 -1.25
C PHE A 15 -3.82 3.50 -1.49
N ASN A 16 -2.74 3.65 -0.70
CA ASN A 16 -1.46 2.96 -0.96
C ASN A 16 -1.67 1.47 -1.22
N THR A 17 -1.82 1.12 -2.47
CA THR A 17 -2.04 -0.26 -2.90
C THR A 17 -0.75 -1.05 -2.78
N PHE A 18 -0.82 -2.25 -2.20
CA PHE A 18 0.30 -3.16 -2.07
C PHE A 18 -0.07 -4.60 -2.42
N GLY A 19 0.94 -5.42 -2.68
CA GLY A 19 0.74 -6.83 -3.00
C GLY A 19 1.86 -7.41 -3.88
N PRO A 20 1.67 -8.63 -4.38
CA PRO A 20 2.54 -9.24 -5.37
C PRO A 20 2.81 -8.34 -6.58
N ARG A 21 4.03 -8.38 -7.11
CA ARG A 21 4.49 -7.62 -8.29
C ARG A 21 4.57 -6.10 -8.11
N GLN A 22 4.39 -5.57 -6.91
CA GLN A 22 4.56 -4.14 -6.67
C GLN A 22 6.02 -3.73 -6.92
N SER A 23 6.22 -2.52 -7.47
CA SER A 23 7.56 -1.96 -7.70
C SER A 23 8.36 -1.83 -6.40
N LEU A 24 9.68 -2.06 -6.47
CA LEU A 24 10.61 -1.83 -5.36
C LEU A 24 10.76 -0.36 -4.95
N ARG A 25 10.15 0.58 -5.65
CA ARG A 25 10.02 1.98 -5.20
C ARG A 25 9.07 2.12 -4.02
N ALA A 26 8.16 1.18 -3.82
CA ALA A 26 7.20 1.20 -2.73
C ALA A 26 7.79 0.59 -1.46
N VAL A 27 7.38 1.11 -0.31
CA VAL A 27 7.99 0.81 0.98
C VAL A 27 7.86 -0.67 1.40
N ILE A 28 6.70 -1.30 1.21
CA ILE A 28 6.48 -2.70 1.59
C ILE A 28 7.42 -3.66 0.84
N PRO A 29 7.49 -3.64 -0.51
CA PRO A 29 8.48 -4.46 -1.23
C PRO A 29 9.93 -4.12 -0.86
N THR A 30 10.25 -2.84 -0.65
CA THR A 30 11.58 -2.41 -0.21
C THR A 30 11.98 -3.08 1.11
N ILE A 31 11.08 -3.10 2.11
CA ILE A 31 11.32 -3.75 3.40
C ILE A 31 11.50 -5.27 3.21
N ILE A 32 10.59 -5.91 2.48
CA ILE A 32 10.62 -7.37 2.27
C ILE A 32 11.91 -7.79 1.56
N THR A 33 12.28 -7.13 0.48
CA THR A 33 13.45 -7.52 -0.32
C THR A 33 14.76 -7.28 0.42
N GLN A 34 14.90 -6.18 1.15
CA GLN A 34 16.06 -5.96 2.01
C GLN A 34 16.13 -7.00 3.14
N ALA A 35 15.00 -7.36 3.74
CA ALA A 35 14.98 -8.42 4.76
C ALA A 35 15.31 -9.81 4.18
N LEU A 36 14.95 -10.09 2.93
CA LEU A 36 15.34 -11.33 2.24
C LEU A 36 16.84 -11.43 1.94
N SER A 37 17.54 -10.31 1.78
CA SER A 37 18.97 -10.25 1.50
C SER A 37 19.86 -10.63 2.69
N ASN A 38 19.31 -11.10 3.81
CA ASN A 38 20.02 -11.44 5.05
C ASN A 38 20.82 -10.30 5.70
N ASN A 39 20.57 -9.07 5.33
CA ASN A 39 21.15 -7.92 5.99
C ASN A 39 20.63 -7.80 7.42
N LYS A 40 21.55 -7.54 8.38
CA LYS A 40 21.17 -7.25 9.78
C LYS A 40 20.48 -5.89 9.95
N THR A 41 20.60 -5.03 8.95
CA THR A 41 20.05 -3.66 8.95
C THR A 41 19.43 -3.36 7.60
N ILE A 42 18.24 -2.76 7.61
CA ILE A 42 17.58 -2.22 6.42
C ILE A 42 17.56 -0.70 6.45
N LYS A 43 17.53 -0.11 5.27
CA LYS A 43 17.61 1.33 5.04
C LYS A 43 16.27 1.86 4.56
N LEU A 44 15.67 2.77 5.32
CA LEU A 44 14.39 3.39 5.02
C LEU A 44 14.51 4.92 5.03
N GLY A 45 13.51 5.63 4.53
CA GLY A 45 13.34 7.06 4.71
C GLY A 45 12.63 7.35 6.04
N ASN A 46 11.61 8.24 6.01
CA ASN A 46 10.81 8.56 7.19
C ASN A 46 10.00 7.34 7.64
N THR A 47 10.20 6.91 8.89
CA THR A 47 9.54 5.74 9.47
C THR A 47 8.31 6.09 10.31
N TYR A 48 8.10 7.34 10.66
CA TYR A 48 6.99 7.79 11.52
C TYR A 48 5.69 8.02 10.75
N SER A 49 5.77 8.28 9.46
CA SER A 49 4.58 8.56 8.66
C SER A 49 3.61 7.38 8.65
N THR A 50 2.32 7.71 8.79
CA THR A 50 1.22 6.73 8.84
C THR A 50 0.54 6.64 7.49
N ARG A 51 0.25 5.42 7.05
CA ARG A 51 -0.35 5.14 5.74
C ARG A 51 -1.53 4.18 5.88
N ASN A 52 -2.51 4.37 5.02
CA ASN A 52 -3.57 3.40 4.77
C ASN A 52 -3.12 2.49 3.64
N PHE A 53 -2.83 1.23 3.95
CA PHE A 53 -2.43 0.25 2.94
C PHE A 53 -3.61 -0.61 2.53
N ASN A 54 -3.84 -0.71 1.22
CA ASN A 54 -4.94 -1.48 0.63
C ASN A 54 -4.39 -2.63 -0.22
N PHE A 55 -4.85 -3.85 0.02
CA PHE A 55 -4.35 -5.00 -0.74
C PHE A 55 -4.84 -4.95 -2.19
N ILE A 56 -3.99 -5.36 -3.12
CA ILE A 56 -4.25 -5.23 -4.57
C ILE A 56 -5.60 -5.80 -5.00
N SER A 57 -6.02 -6.96 -4.46
CA SER A 57 -7.31 -7.53 -4.83
C SER A 57 -8.50 -6.68 -4.40
N ASP A 58 -8.37 -5.99 -3.26
CA ASP A 58 -9.42 -5.09 -2.77
C ASP A 58 -9.48 -3.83 -3.63
N THR A 59 -8.31 -3.29 -4.02
CA THR A 59 -8.25 -2.16 -4.96
C THR A 59 -8.91 -2.53 -6.29
N VAL A 60 -8.55 -3.68 -6.88
CA VAL A 60 -9.13 -4.16 -8.14
C VAL A 60 -10.65 -4.33 -8.03
N ASN A 61 -11.12 -4.98 -6.96
CA ASN A 61 -12.55 -5.13 -6.72
C ASN A 61 -13.26 -3.77 -6.53
N GLY A 62 -12.58 -2.79 -5.93
CA GLY A 62 -13.09 -1.42 -5.84
C GLY A 62 -13.34 -0.80 -7.21
N PHE A 63 -12.42 -0.95 -8.15
CA PHE A 63 -12.60 -0.48 -9.52
C PHE A 63 -13.70 -1.27 -10.25
N ILE A 64 -13.72 -2.60 -10.14
CA ILE A 64 -14.76 -3.44 -10.77
C ILE A 64 -16.15 -3.03 -10.29
N SER A 65 -16.29 -2.70 -9.00
CA SER A 65 -17.59 -2.32 -8.42
C SER A 65 -18.17 -1.01 -8.97
N THR A 66 -17.39 -0.23 -9.71
CA THR A 66 -17.87 1.02 -10.36
C THR A 66 -18.52 0.77 -11.72
N ILE A 67 -18.27 -0.39 -12.33
CA ILE A 67 -18.75 -0.70 -13.68
C ILE A 67 -20.28 -0.72 -13.70
N GLY A 68 -20.88 0.03 -14.63
CA GLY A 68 -22.32 0.13 -14.79
C GLY A 68 -23.03 1.00 -13.73
N LYS A 69 -22.33 1.62 -12.80
CA LYS A 69 -22.93 2.47 -11.76
C LYS A 69 -23.12 3.89 -12.25
N LYS A 70 -24.35 4.27 -12.58
CA LYS A 70 -24.70 5.66 -12.97
C LYS A 70 -24.83 6.62 -11.79
N ASN A 71 -25.16 6.12 -10.61
CA ASN A 71 -25.35 6.89 -9.37
C ASN A 71 -24.05 7.43 -8.74
N ILE A 72 -22.90 7.21 -9.39
CA ILE A 72 -21.61 7.73 -8.92
C ILE A 72 -21.05 8.84 -9.81
N PHE A 73 -21.75 9.24 -10.87
CA PHE A 73 -21.28 10.31 -11.74
C PHE A 73 -21.12 11.62 -10.95
N GLY A 74 -20.03 12.33 -11.14
CA GLY A 74 -19.62 13.49 -10.38
C GLY A 74 -18.99 13.22 -9.01
N GLU A 75 -19.02 11.95 -8.53
CA GLU A 75 -18.52 11.59 -7.21
C GLU A 75 -17.02 11.31 -7.20
N VAL A 76 -16.39 11.61 -6.04
CA VAL A 76 -15.03 11.21 -5.69
C VAL A 76 -15.13 10.15 -4.61
N ILE A 77 -14.65 8.94 -4.90
CA ILE A 77 -14.78 7.76 -4.03
C ILE A 77 -13.40 7.22 -3.68
N ASN A 78 -13.10 7.17 -2.38
CA ASN A 78 -11.87 6.60 -1.87
C ASN A 78 -12.00 5.08 -1.70
N ILE A 79 -10.98 4.34 -2.15
CA ILE A 79 -10.84 2.89 -1.97
C ILE A 79 -9.67 2.64 -1.03
N GLY A 80 -9.96 2.27 0.21
CA GLY A 80 -8.95 2.05 1.26
C GLY A 80 -9.38 1.01 2.28
N SER A 81 -8.42 0.50 3.05
CA SER A 81 -8.62 -0.61 4.00
C SER A 81 -9.28 -0.22 5.32
N ASN A 82 -9.42 1.08 5.60
CA ASN A 82 -9.80 1.62 6.91
C ASN A 82 -8.88 1.16 8.07
N TYR A 83 -7.62 0.85 7.75
CA TYR A 83 -6.59 0.51 8.72
C TYR A 83 -5.33 1.30 8.44
N ASP A 84 -4.93 2.10 9.40
CA ASP A 84 -3.79 3.00 9.29
C ASP A 84 -2.65 2.46 10.17
N ILE A 85 -1.43 2.46 9.64
CA ILE A 85 -0.25 1.93 10.31
C ILE A 85 0.98 2.76 9.96
N SER A 86 1.90 2.95 10.91
CA SER A 86 3.17 3.62 10.65
C SER A 86 4.08 2.75 9.77
N ILE A 87 5.03 3.39 9.07
CA ILE A 87 6.05 2.65 8.31
C ILE A 87 6.91 1.80 9.26
N LYS A 88 7.24 2.31 10.45
CA LYS A 88 7.97 1.58 11.48
C LYS A 88 7.24 0.31 11.90
N ASP A 89 5.95 0.42 12.22
CA ASP A 89 5.15 -0.74 12.64
C ASP A 89 4.94 -1.72 11.48
N THR A 90 4.76 -1.20 10.25
CA THR A 90 4.71 -2.04 9.04
C THR A 90 5.98 -2.89 8.90
N ALA A 91 7.15 -2.30 9.08
CA ALA A 91 8.42 -3.03 9.05
C ALA A 91 8.50 -4.07 10.16
N SER A 92 8.10 -3.71 11.39
CA SER A 92 8.07 -4.62 12.53
C SER A 92 7.18 -5.84 12.28
N GLU A 93 5.98 -5.64 11.73
CA GLU A 93 5.08 -6.75 11.39
C GLU A 93 5.65 -7.64 10.26
N ILE A 94 6.30 -7.05 9.26
CA ILE A 94 7.01 -7.82 8.20
C ILE A 94 8.11 -8.68 8.82
N PHE A 95 8.95 -8.13 9.72
CA PHE A 95 10.03 -8.87 10.36
C PHE A 95 9.51 -10.03 11.22
N LYS A 96 8.41 -9.80 11.97
CA LYS A 96 7.75 -10.87 12.74
C LYS A 96 7.27 -12.01 11.83
N LEU A 97 6.58 -11.67 10.72
CA LEU A 97 6.10 -12.67 9.77
C LEU A 97 7.23 -13.44 9.08
N MET A 98 8.35 -12.77 8.82
CA MET A 98 9.54 -13.40 8.23
C MET A 98 10.42 -14.11 9.27
N LYS A 99 10.11 -14.03 10.57
CA LYS A 99 10.90 -14.55 11.69
C LYS A 99 12.36 -14.05 11.66
N LYS A 100 12.54 -12.76 11.34
CA LYS A 100 13.85 -12.12 11.23
C LYS A 100 14.03 -11.05 12.29
N LYS A 101 15.26 -10.93 12.83
CA LYS A 101 15.69 -9.81 13.66
C LYS A 101 16.50 -8.85 12.80
N VAL A 102 15.91 -7.70 12.47
CA VAL A 102 16.49 -6.70 11.57
C VAL A 102 16.36 -5.32 12.21
N ASN A 103 17.44 -4.56 12.16
CA ASN A 103 17.45 -3.15 12.59
C ASN A 103 17.02 -2.24 11.43
N ILE A 104 16.48 -1.07 11.78
CA ILE A 104 16.13 -0.04 10.80
C ILE A 104 17.10 1.13 10.97
N THR A 105 17.68 1.58 9.86
CA THR A 105 18.43 2.84 9.77
C THR A 105 17.73 3.78 8.82
N GLU A 106 17.48 5.02 9.25
CA GLU A 106 16.94 6.05 8.38
C GLU A 106 18.06 6.69 7.56
N GLU A 107 17.81 6.87 6.26
CA GLU A 107 18.72 7.56 5.34
C GLU A 107 18.07 8.84 4.82
N ASN A 108 18.74 9.97 4.97
CA ASN A 108 18.18 11.28 4.61
C ASN A 108 17.86 11.41 3.13
N PHE A 109 18.66 10.84 2.25
CA PHE A 109 18.39 10.89 0.79
C PHE A 109 17.13 10.10 0.38
N ARG A 110 16.60 9.24 1.26
CA ARG A 110 15.32 8.53 1.08
C ARG A 110 14.13 9.29 1.66
N LYS A 111 14.38 10.36 2.42
CA LYS A 111 13.33 11.22 2.97
C LYS A 111 12.83 12.17 1.90
N ARG A 112 11.52 12.37 1.87
CA ARG A 112 10.94 13.43 1.05
C ARG A 112 11.26 14.79 1.65
N PRO A 113 11.30 15.86 0.85
CA PRO A 113 11.36 17.22 1.39
C PRO A 113 10.22 17.45 2.39
N GLU A 114 10.50 18.12 3.53
CA GLU A 114 9.51 18.34 4.61
C GLU A 114 8.17 18.88 4.09
N LYS A 115 8.21 19.84 3.18
CA LYS A 115 7.01 20.47 2.61
C LYS A 115 6.15 19.50 1.77
N SER A 116 6.67 18.36 1.36
CA SER A 116 5.97 17.34 0.57
C SER A 116 5.67 16.05 1.36
N GLU A 117 6.13 15.96 2.60
CA GLU A 117 5.85 14.80 3.45
C GLU A 117 4.43 14.89 4.02
N VAL A 118 3.66 13.84 3.81
CA VAL A 118 2.34 13.67 4.41
C VAL A 118 2.50 12.77 5.63
N GLU A 119 2.38 13.35 6.82
CA GLU A 119 2.55 12.61 8.08
C GLU A 119 1.50 11.51 8.24
N VAL A 120 0.23 11.83 7.95
CA VAL A 120 -0.89 10.92 8.15
C VAL A 120 -1.76 10.91 6.90
N LEU A 121 -1.90 9.73 6.28
CA LEU A 121 -2.80 9.51 5.15
C LEU A 121 -3.85 8.46 5.52
N LYS A 122 -5.06 8.94 5.85
CA LYS A 122 -6.21 8.11 6.24
C LYS A 122 -7.24 8.03 5.12
N ALA A 123 -7.81 6.84 4.94
CA ALA A 123 -8.92 6.63 4.02
C ALA A 123 -10.25 6.59 4.76
N SER A 124 -11.28 7.23 4.17
CA SER A 124 -12.66 6.97 4.56
C SER A 124 -13.35 6.17 3.45
N GLY A 125 -13.77 4.96 3.76
CA GLY A 125 -14.49 4.07 2.83
C GLY A 125 -16.01 4.26 2.83
N LEU A 126 -16.55 5.30 3.48
CA LEU A 126 -17.98 5.50 3.63
C LEU A 126 -18.71 5.64 2.27
N LYS A 127 -18.17 6.44 1.36
CA LYS A 127 -18.73 6.57 0.01
C LYS A 127 -18.65 5.28 -0.78
N ALA A 128 -17.54 4.54 -0.69
CA ALA A 128 -17.41 3.25 -1.35
C ALA A 128 -18.46 2.26 -0.86
N LYS A 129 -18.70 2.19 0.45
CA LYS A 129 -19.78 1.36 1.00
C LYS A 129 -21.15 1.81 0.54
N LYS A 130 -21.44 3.13 0.60
CA LYS A 130 -22.76 3.70 0.26
C LYS A 130 -23.11 3.52 -1.22
N PHE A 131 -22.19 3.88 -2.12
CA PHE A 131 -22.49 3.97 -3.55
C PHE A 131 -22.15 2.70 -4.32
N LEU A 132 -21.10 1.96 -3.89
CA LEU A 132 -20.60 0.77 -4.60
C LEU A 132 -20.98 -0.53 -3.90
N ASN A 133 -21.51 -0.47 -2.66
CA ASN A 133 -21.64 -1.63 -1.77
C ASN A 133 -20.31 -2.37 -1.58
N TRP A 134 -19.21 -1.60 -1.64
CA TRP A 134 -17.85 -2.12 -1.53
C TRP A 134 -17.28 -1.93 -0.12
N SER A 135 -16.60 -2.96 0.35
CA SER A 135 -15.75 -2.89 1.53
C SER A 135 -14.52 -3.79 1.33
N PRO A 136 -13.37 -3.46 1.95
CA PRO A 136 -12.19 -4.28 1.80
C PRO A 136 -12.39 -5.67 2.42
N LYS A 137 -11.93 -6.71 1.72
CA LYS A 137 -11.88 -8.09 2.24
C LYS A 137 -10.76 -8.23 3.28
N PHE A 138 -9.63 -7.56 3.05
CA PHE A 138 -8.47 -7.52 3.95
C PHE A 138 -8.52 -6.30 4.88
N LYS A 139 -9.58 -6.20 5.68
CA LYS A 139 -9.81 -5.08 6.60
C LYS A 139 -9.13 -5.25 7.96
N GLY A 140 -8.79 -4.11 8.58
CA GLY A 140 -8.21 -4.07 9.92
C GLY A 140 -6.83 -4.74 10.00
N LYS A 141 -6.29 -4.85 11.23
CA LYS A 141 -4.95 -5.44 11.47
C LYS A 141 -4.85 -6.88 10.96
N ALA A 142 -5.82 -7.72 11.28
CA ALA A 142 -5.79 -9.14 10.87
C ALA A 142 -5.82 -9.31 9.35
N GLY A 143 -6.62 -8.52 8.64
CA GLY A 143 -6.64 -8.50 7.17
C GLY A 143 -5.32 -8.03 6.58
N PHE A 144 -4.75 -6.95 7.14
CA PHE A 144 -3.46 -6.43 6.73
C PHE A 144 -2.34 -7.49 6.87
N LEU A 145 -2.27 -8.19 8.01
CA LEU A 145 -1.28 -9.24 8.23
C LEU A 145 -1.42 -10.39 7.22
N LYS A 146 -2.64 -10.87 6.97
CA LYS A 146 -2.90 -11.89 5.92
C LYS A 146 -2.47 -11.45 4.53
N ALA A 147 -2.66 -10.18 4.21
CA ALA A 147 -2.22 -9.59 2.94
C ALA A 147 -0.69 -9.48 2.86
N LEU A 148 -0.02 -9.11 3.97
CA LEU A 148 1.44 -9.12 4.07
C LEU A 148 2.01 -10.52 3.86
N GLU A 149 1.45 -11.55 4.49
CA GLU A 149 1.89 -12.95 4.31
C GLU A 149 1.86 -13.36 2.84
N LYS A 150 0.76 -13.07 2.12
CA LYS A 150 0.65 -13.32 0.68
C LYS A 150 1.72 -12.59 -0.12
N THR A 151 1.97 -11.34 0.25
CA THR A 151 2.98 -10.50 -0.41
C THR A 151 4.39 -11.04 -0.16
N ILE A 152 4.75 -11.32 1.10
CA ILE A 152 6.03 -11.91 1.50
C ILE A 152 6.25 -13.24 0.77
N LYS A 153 5.25 -14.14 0.78
CA LYS A 153 5.33 -15.42 0.07
C LYS A 153 5.70 -15.23 -1.40
N TRP A 154 5.08 -14.27 -2.09
CA TRP A 154 5.38 -14.02 -3.50
C TRP A 154 6.83 -13.54 -3.71
N TYR A 155 7.31 -12.59 -2.88
CA TYR A 155 8.70 -12.10 -2.98
C TYR A 155 9.74 -13.15 -2.56
N SER A 156 9.36 -14.16 -1.77
CA SER A 156 10.25 -15.23 -1.32
C SER A 156 10.51 -16.32 -2.36
N ILE A 157 9.75 -16.37 -3.47
CA ILE A 157 9.95 -17.31 -4.57
C ILE A 157 11.22 -16.92 -5.32
N GLU A 158 12.16 -17.88 -5.55
CA GLU A 158 13.47 -17.62 -6.17
C GLU A 158 13.37 -16.93 -7.54
N ASP A 159 12.46 -17.38 -8.40
CA ASP A 159 12.27 -16.76 -9.72
C ASP A 159 11.77 -15.32 -9.64
N ASN A 160 11.06 -14.97 -8.59
CA ASN A 160 10.64 -13.60 -8.36
C ASN A 160 11.77 -12.76 -7.78
N LYS A 161 12.62 -13.34 -6.89
CA LYS A 161 13.80 -12.65 -6.33
C LYS A 161 14.78 -12.24 -7.42
N LYS A 162 15.05 -13.10 -8.39
CA LYS A 162 15.95 -12.82 -9.54
C LYS A 162 15.55 -11.61 -10.36
N LYS A 163 14.26 -11.23 -10.34
CA LYS A 163 13.73 -10.07 -11.07
C LYS A 163 14.06 -8.72 -10.43
N PHE A 164 14.56 -8.73 -9.19
CA PHE A 164 14.80 -7.52 -8.41
C PHE A 164 16.27 -7.33 -8.09
N LYS A 165 16.80 -6.13 -8.36
CA LYS A 165 18.14 -5.73 -7.96
C LYS A 165 18.07 -5.18 -6.53
N ASN A 166 18.34 -6.02 -5.53
CA ASN A 166 18.18 -5.70 -4.11
C ASN A 166 19.15 -4.63 -3.58
N ASN A 167 20.27 -4.37 -4.30
CA ASN A 167 21.34 -3.49 -3.85
C ASN A 167 21.25 -2.06 -4.43
N ILE A 168 20.25 -1.77 -5.23
CA ILE A 168 20.08 -0.48 -5.89
C ILE A 168 18.81 0.19 -5.35
N TYR A 169 18.93 1.44 -4.88
CA TYR A 169 17.77 2.24 -4.60
C TYR A 169 17.08 2.59 -5.93
N ASN A 170 15.85 2.14 -6.09
CA ASN A 170 15.08 2.40 -7.30
C ASN A 170 14.37 3.76 -7.16
N PHE A 171 14.83 4.75 -7.90
CA PHE A 171 14.19 6.07 -8.00
C PHE A 171 12.90 6.00 -8.82
#